data_203961d5f58ad9ba6b7f9a27235d067c
#
_entry.id   203961d5f58ad9ba6b7f9a27235d067c
#
_cell.length_a   1.000
_cell.length_b   1.000
_cell.length_c   1.000
_cell.angle_alpha   90.00
_cell.angle_beta   90.00
_cell.angle_gamma   90.00
#
_symmetry.space_group_name_H-M   'P 1'
#
loop_
_entity.id
_entity.type
_entity.pdbx_description
1 polymer ?
#
loop_
_entity_poly.entity_id
_entity_poly.type
_entity_poly.pdbx_seq_one_letter_code
_entity_poly.pdbx_strand_id
1 'polypeptide(L)'
;MKKRIALLLSFVLVLSLALCACGGGQKATIVGTWKANVELAEAFNEEMAAAGMGDFINLESFALPLVMTFNEDGTGSMTVDQAAMTETVDKLAADLTAGLEAYFTEYFSSMGLEIDLDEALAASGLSMDDLVDEFKAEFAGEDAFAEFTNEFKYKAEDGKLYMSEDLDSEISTDTYNTYELKGNALTLDIGNEDLDEEMAKYLFPMNLTRAN
;
A
#
# COMPACT_ATOMS: atom_id res chain seq x y z
N MET A 1 5.13 58.20 -17.50
CA MET A 1 5.98 57.03 -17.25
C MET A 1 6.20 56.76 -15.78
N LYS A 2 6.56 57.69 -14.91
CA LYS A 2 6.81 57.47 -13.47
C LYS A 2 5.67 56.85 -12.67
N LYS A 3 4.39 57.19 -12.96
CA LYS A 3 3.22 56.64 -12.27
C LYS A 3 2.93 55.16 -12.62
N ARG A 4 3.29 54.69 -13.83
CA ARG A 4 3.09 53.29 -14.24
C ARG A 4 4.16 52.37 -13.67
N ILE A 5 5.35 52.87 -13.45
CA ILE A 5 6.47 52.14 -12.82
C ILE A 5 6.20 51.95 -11.32
N ALA A 6 5.64 52.98 -10.64
CA ALA A 6 5.25 52.87 -9.24
C ALA A 6 4.14 51.83 -9.01
N LEU A 7 3.19 51.70 -9.96
CA LEU A 7 2.10 50.74 -9.88
C LEU A 7 2.56 49.31 -10.13
N LEU A 8 3.55 49.13 -11.03
CA LEU A 8 4.19 47.81 -11.23
C LEU A 8 5.05 47.41 -10.05
N LEU A 9 5.78 48.33 -9.43
CA LEU A 9 6.57 48.04 -8.23
C LEU A 9 5.71 47.70 -7.02
N SER A 10 4.54 48.37 -6.86
CA SER A 10 3.59 48.02 -5.79
C SER A 10 2.95 46.66 -5.99
N PHE A 11 2.66 46.27 -7.25
CA PHE A 11 2.11 44.94 -7.55
C PHE A 11 3.12 43.82 -7.31
N VAL A 12 4.41 44.01 -7.66
CA VAL A 12 5.48 43.06 -7.37
C VAL A 12 5.71 42.95 -5.87
N LEU A 13 5.61 44.06 -5.12
CA LEU A 13 5.80 44.06 -3.67
C LEU A 13 4.63 43.37 -2.93
N VAL A 14 3.41 43.50 -3.43
CA VAL A 14 2.23 42.79 -2.90
C VAL A 14 2.32 41.29 -3.23
N LEU A 15 2.80 40.91 -4.42
CA LEU A 15 3.01 39.51 -4.78
C LEU A 15 4.14 38.89 -3.94
N SER A 16 5.21 39.62 -3.67
CA SER A 16 6.32 39.10 -2.83
C SER A 16 5.90 38.99 -1.35
N LEU A 17 5.01 39.84 -0.85
CA LEU A 17 4.44 39.72 0.48
C LEU A 17 3.42 38.58 0.58
N ALA A 18 2.69 38.27 -0.50
CA ALA A 18 1.82 37.10 -0.56
C ALA A 18 2.64 35.78 -0.57
N LEU A 19 3.81 35.78 -1.20
CA LEU A 19 4.74 34.63 -1.17
C LEU A 19 5.48 34.50 0.18
N CYS A 20 5.70 35.62 0.90
CA CYS A 20 6.26 35.56 2.26
C CYS A 20 5.19 35.26 3.33
N ALA A 21 3.90 35.53 3.08
CA ALA A 21 2.83 35.15 3.98
C ALA A 21 2.55 33.62 4.00
N CYS A 22 3.04 32.88 2.99
CA CYS A 22 3.12 31.41 3.04
C CYS A 22 4.29 30.87 3.87
N GLY A 23 5.10 31.74 4.49
CA GLY A 23 6.18 31.39 5.41
C GLY A 23 5.79 31.42 6.90
N GLY A 24 4.54 31.68 7.25
CA GLY A 24 3.98 31.40 8.56
C GLY A 24 3.78 29.92 8.67
N GLY A 25 4.55 29.25 9.53
CA GLY A 25 4.51 27.79 9.68
C GLY A 25 3.07 27.29 9.81
N GLN A 26 2.51 26.82 8.70
CA GLN A 26 1.37 25.92 8.77
C GLN A 26 1.87 24.77 9.63
N LYS A 27 1.21 24.57 10.77
CA LYS A 27 1.44 23.34 11.53
C LYS A 27 1.29 22.21 10.53
N ALA A 28 2.33 21.42 10.37
CA ALA A 28 2.28 20.26 9.50
C ALA A 28 1.02 19.47 9.88
N THR A 29 0.15 19.22 8.91
CA THR A 29 -1.11 18.51 9.11
C THR A 29 -1.09 17.21 8.34
N ILE A 30 -1.75 16.19 8.87
CA ILE A 30 -1.91 14.91 8.16
C ILE A 30 -2.90 15.03 6.98
N VAL A 31 -3.68 16.11 6.91
CA VAL A 31 -4.61 16.35 5.81
C VAL A 31 -3.89 16.29 4.47
N GLY A 32 -4.45 15.53 3.54
CA GLY A 32 -3.91 15.29 2.20
C GLY A 32 -3.88 13.82 1.84
N THR A 33 -3.31 13.51 0.68
CA THR A 33 -3.18 12.15 0.17
C THR A 33 -1.77 11.64 0.40
N TRP A 34 -1.67 10.41 0.86
CA TRP A 34 -0.45 9.74 1.26
C TRP A 34 -0.36 8.38 0.58
N LYS A 35 0.84 7.96 0.22
CA LYS A 35 1.12 6.64 -0.37
C LYS A 35 2.07 5.86 0.52
N ALA A 36 1.76 4.58 0.71
CA ALA A 36 2.62 3.61 1.37
C ALA A 36 2.80 2.38 0.48
N ASN A 37 3.92 1.71 0.64
CA ASN A 37 4.12 0.35 0.15
C ASN A 37 4.31 -0.53 1.39
N VAL A 38 3.35 -1.39 1.64
CA VAL A 38 3.41 -2.37 2.74
C VAL A 38 4.09 -3.61 2.21
N GLU A 39 5.27 -3.93 2.71
CA GLU A 39 6.06 -5.08 2.25
C GLU A 39 5.54 -6.37 2.88
N LEU A 40 5.08 -7.29 2.06
CA LEU A 40 4.45 -8.56 2.46
C LEU A 40 5.26 -9.80 2.02
N ALA A 41 6.45 -9.62 1.43
CA ALA A 41 7.25 -10.74 0.95
C ALA A 41 7.62 -11.72 2.07
N GLU A 42 7.91 -11.22 3.28
CA GLU A 42 8.24 -12.07 4.42
C GLU A 42 7.05 -12.97 4.80
N ALA A 43 5.85 -12.39 4.93
CA ALA A 43 4.63 -13.15 5.24
C ALA A 43 4.36 -14.22 4.17
N PHE A 44 4.48 -13.85 2.91
CA PHE A 44 4.29 -14.77 1.79
C PHE A 44 5.32 -15.90 1.80
N ASN A 45 6.59 -15.60 2.05
CA ASN A 45 7.67 -16.58 2.09
C ASN A 45 7.51 -17.55 3.28
N GLU A 46 7.02 -17.06 4.43
CA GLU A 46 6.68 -17.92 5.58
C GLU A 46 5.58 -18.94 5.20
N GLU A 47 4.55 -18.52 4.49
CA GLU A 47 3.48 -19.39 3.99
C GLU A 47 4.00 -20.42 2.96
N MET A 48 4.85 -19.98 2.03
CA MET A 48 5.46 -20.91 1.05
C MET A 48 6.37 -21.92 1.72
N ALA A 49 7.12 -21.51 2.72
CA ALA A 49 7.95 -22.43 3.53
C ALA A 49 7.07 -23.43 4.30
N ALA A 50 5.98 -23.00 4.91
CA ALA A 50 5.04 -23.88 5.60
C ALA A 50 4.37 -24.89 4.64
N ALA A 51 4.14 -24.50 3.39
CA ALA A 51 3.64 -25.37 2.33
C ALA A 51 4.70 -26.33 1.74
N GLY A 52 5.97 -26.21 2.17
CA GLY A 52 7.09 -27.03 1.66
C GLY A 52 7.62 -26.56 0.30
N MET A 53 7.29 -25.34 -0.13
CA MET A 53 7.71 -24.75 -1.39
C MET A 53 8.76 -23.64 -1.22
N GLY A 54 9.19 -23.33 0.01
CA GLY A 54 10.08 -22.22 0.31
C GLY A 54 11.47 -22.27 -0.34
N ASP A 55 11.95 -23.46 -0.72
CA ASP A 55 13.21 -23.61 -1.45
C ASP A 55 13.08 -23.23 -2.94
N PHE A 56 11.85 -23.16 -3.45
CA PHE A 56 11.53 -22.89 -4.86
C PHE A 56 10.89 -21.53 -5.07
N ILE A 57 10.08 -21.09 -4.11
CA ILE A 57 9.34 -19.83 -4.15
C ILE A 57 9.78 -18.99 -2.97
N ASN A 58 10.59 -17.97 -3.26
CA ASN A 58 11.09 -17.02 -2.28
C ASN A 58 11.14 -15.63 -2.92
N LEU A 59 10.16 -14.81 -2.58
CA LEU A 59 10.02 -13.47 -3.14
C LEU A 59 11.06 -12.52 -2.52
N GLU A 60 11.76 -11.75 -3.34
CA GLU A 60 12.63 -10.66 -2.89
C GLU A 60 11.83 -9.44 -2.41
N SER A 61 10.67 -9.20 -3.04
CA SER A 61 9.74 -8.13 -2.65
C SER A 61 8.33 -8.45 -3.14
N PHE A 62 7.37 -8.16 -2.30
CA PHE A 62 5.94 -8.16 -2.62
C PHE A 62 5.28 -7.05 -1.81
N ALA A 63 5.01 -5.92 -2.42
CA ALA A 63 4.49 -4.75 -1.75
C ALA A 63 3.03 -4.49 -2.13
N LEU A 64 2.20 -4.24 -1.12
CA LEU A 64 0.84 -3.74 -1.28
C LEU A 64 0.86 -2.21 -1.33
N PRO A 65 0.59 -1.59 -2.49
CA PRO A 65 0.62 -0.14 -2.63
C PRO A 65 -0.69 0.47 -2.11
N LEU A 66 -0.64 1.14 -0.97
CA LEU A 66 -1.79 1.78 -0.34
C LEU A 66 -1.81 3.29 -0.60
N VAL A 67 -3.01 3.83 -0.72
CA VAL A 67 -3.29 5.27 -0.76
C VAL A 67 -4.23 5.60 0.38
N MET A 68 -3.78 6.47 1.29
CA MET A 68 -4.61 7.01 2.37
C MET A 68 -4.89 8.50 2.12
N THR A 69 -6.14 8.90 2.25
CA THR A 69 -6.55 10.29 2.15
C THR A 69 -7.17 10.74 3.46
N PHE A 70 -6.71 11.87 3.97
CA PHE A 70 -7.27 12.54 5.15
C PHE A 70 -7.85 13.88 4.73
N ASN A 71 -9.16 14.05 4.87
CA ASN A 71 -9.88 15.26 4.49
C ASN A 71 -9.93 16.26 5.65
N GLU A 72 -10.11 17.55 5.31
CA GLU A 72 -10.21 18.65 6.32
C GLU A 72 -11.44 18.52 7.23
N ASP A 73 -12.48 17.80 6.78
CA ASP A 73 -13.71 17.59 7.54
C ASP A 73 -13.64 16.45 8.56
N GLY A 74 -12.47 15.80 8.67
CA GLY A 74 -12.26 14.67 9.59
C GLY A 74 -12.72 13.32 9.02
N THR A 75 -13.01 13.25 7.73
CA THR A 75 -13.20 11.99 7.02
C THR A 75 -11.92 11.55 6.32
N GLY A 76 -11.81 10.29 5.95
CA GLY A 76 -10.70 9.78 5.19
C GLY A 76 -11.07 8.52 4.42
N SER A 77 -10.14 8.05 3.61
CA SER A 77 -10.26 6.78 2.90
C SER A 77 -8.92 6.08 2.81
N MET A 78 -8.96 4.77 2.76
CA MET A 78 -7.84 3.93 2.40
C MET A 78 -8.23 3.11 1.17
N THR A 79 -7.34 3.05 0.19
CA THR A 79 -7.55 2.32 -1.06
C THR A 79 -6.23 1.71 -1.53
N VAL A 80 -6.29 0.76 -2.46
CA VAL A 80 -5.11 0.23 -3.16
C VAL A 80 -4.85 1.04 -4.42
N ASP A 81 -3.59 1.40 -4.69
CA ASP A 81 -3.18 2.00 -5.97
C ASP A 81 -3.21 0.91 -7.05
N GLN A 82 -4.31 0.82 -7.79
CA GLN A 82 -4.54 -0.23 -8.79
C GLN A 82 -3.46 -0.28 -9.89
N ALA A 83 -2.93 0.89 -10.28
CA ALA A 83 -1.90 0.91 -11.32
C ALA A 83 -0.57 0.31 -10.81
N ALA A 84 -0.17 0.69 -9.60
CA ALA A 84 1.01 0.12 -8.96
C ALA A 84 0.79 -1.37 -8.61
N MET A 85 -0.42 -1.75 -8.20
CA MET A 85 -0.75 -3.15 -7.89
C MET A 85 -0.65 -4.05 -9.12
N THR A 86 -1.04 -3.57 -10.29
CA THR A 86 -0.89 -4.34 -11.54
C THR A 86 0.57 -4.74 -11.79
N GLU A 87 1.52 -3.80 -11.61
CA GLU A 87 2.95 -4.08 -11.75
C GLU A 87 3.44 -5.09 -10.70
N THR A 88 2.95 -4.99 -9.48
CA THR A 88 3.26 -5.93 -8.39
C THR A 88 2.75 -7.34 -8.72
N VAL A 89 1.52 -7.46 -9.20
CA VAL A 89 0.91 -8.76 -9.57
C VAL A 89 1.62 -9.38 -10.77
N ASP A 90 2.00 -8.59 -11.77
CA ASP A 90 2.77 -9.09 -12.92
C ASP A 90 4.10 -9.70 -12.48
N LYS A 91 4.82 -9.03 -11.58
CA LYS A 91 6.08 -9.56 -11.04
C LYS A 91 5.84 -10.80 -10.20
N LEU A 92 4.86 -10.77 -9.30
CA LEU A 92 4.49 -11.92 -8.46
C LEU A 92 4.14 -13.15 -9.32
N ALA A 93 3.33 -12.97 -10.35
CA ALA A 93 2.97 -14.05 -11.26
C ALA A 93 4.20 -14.68 -11.94
N ALA A 94 5.16 -13.85 -12.39
CA ALA A 94 6.39 -14.35 -13.00
C ALA A 94 7.26 -15.13 -12.00
N ASP A 95 7.43 -14.61 -10.77
CA ASP A 95 8.22 -15.26 -9.72
C ASP A 95 7.56 -16.60 -9.30
N LEU A 96 6.23 -16.64 -9.18
CA LEU A 96 5.48 -17.86 -8.87
C LEU A 96 5.58 -18.90 -9.97
N THR A 97 5.45 -18.49 -11.24
CA THR A 97 5.59 -19.40 -12.38
C THR A 97 6.94 -20.09 -12.36
N ALA A 98 8.03 -19.34 -12.25
CA ALA A 98 9.38 -19.91 -12.21
C ALA A 98 9.58 -20.86 -11.00
N GLY A 99 9.04 -20.50 -9.84
CA GLY A 99 9.12 -21.35 -8.65
C GLY A 99 8.32 -22.65 -8.77
N LEU A 100 7.12 -22.58 -9.31
CA LEU A 100 6.27 -23.76 -9.56
C LEU A 100 6.89 -24.71 -10.58
N GLU A 101 7.44 -24.20 -11.67
CA GLU A 101 8.16 -25.01 -12.67
C GLU A 101 9.33 -25.77 -12.03
N ALA A 102 10.13 -25.08 -11.20
CA ALA A 102 11.24 -25.69 -10.49
C ALA A 102 10.79 -26.77 -9.50
N TYR A 103 9.75 -26.45 -8.70
CA TYR A 103 9.18 -27.39 -7.72
C TYR A 103 8.65 -28.67 -8.40
N PHE A 104 7.83 -28.54 -9.44
CA PHE A 104 7.25 -29.69 -10.10
C PHE A 104 8.30 -30.51 -10.88
N THR A 105 9.31 -29.85 -11.44
CA THR A 105 10.43 -30.56 -12.08
C THR A 105 11.14 -31.46 -11.08
N GLU A 106 11.45 -30.96 -9.89
CA GLU A 106 12.07 -31.78 -8.84
C GLU A 106 11.12 -32.85 -8.31
N TYR A 107 9.86 -32.53 -8.11
CA TYR A 107 8.84 -33.46 -7.65
C TYR A 107 8.67 -34.64 -8.59
N PHE A 108 8.51 -34.42 -9.91
CA PHE A 108 8.39 -35.48 -10.89
C PHE A 108 9.67 -36.31 -11.02
N SER A 109 10.82 -35.66 -11.01
CA SER A 109 12.12 -36.33 -11.00
C SER A 109 12.28 -37.26 -9.81
N SER A 110 11.84 -36.84 -8.63
CA SER A 110 11.90 -37.65 -7.39
C SER A 110 11.05 -38.93 -7.47
N MET A 111 9.98 -38.90 -8.29
CA MET A 111 9.11 -40.03 -8.57
C MET A 111 9.64 -40.91 -9.74
N GLY A 112 10.74 -40.54 -10.37
CA GLY A 112 11.29 -41.21 -11.54
C GLY A 112 10.50 -40.98 -12.81
N LEU A 113 9.75 -39.88 -12.86
CA LEU A 113 8.99 -39.45 -14.03
C LEU A 113 9.80 -38.38 -14.80
N GLU A 114 9.97 -38.59 -16.10
CA GLU A 114 10.57 -37.61 -17.03
C GLU A 114 9.46 -36.82 -17.72
N ILE A 115 8.65 -36.11 -16.94
CA ILE A 115 7.53 -35.27 -17.37
C ILE A 115 7.81 -33.86 -16.88
N ASP A 116 7.68 -32.86 -17.72
CA ASP A 116 7.70 -31.45 -17.27
C ASP A 116 6.30 -30.98 -16.86
N LEU A 117 6.24 -29.77 -16.28
CA LEU A 117 4.98 -29.19 -15.81
C LEU A 117 4.01 -28.92 -16.97
N ASP A 118 4.50 -28.44 -18.11
CA ASP A 118 3.66 -28.16 -19.28
C ASP A 118 3.00 -29.41 -19.83
N GLU A 119 3.73 -30.55 -19.91
CA GLU A 119 3.15 -31.84 -20.27
C GLU A 119 2.08 -32.31 -19.27
N ALA A 120 2.33 -32.13 -17.97
CA ALA A 120 1.38 -32.49 -16.92
C ALA A 120 0.11 -31.65 -16.99
N LEU A 121 0.23 -30.34 -17.21
CA LEU A 121 -0.89 -29.43 -17.37
C LEU A 121 -1.68 -29.72 -18.64
N ALA A 122 -1.00 -29.92 -19.78
CA ALA A 122 -1.64 -30.26 -21.04
C ALA A 122 -2.47 -31.55 -20.98
N ALA A 123 -2.02 -32.54 -20.21
CA ALA A 123 -2.78 -33.78 -19.97
C ALA A 123 -4.10 -33.52 -19.23
N SER A 124 -4.20 -32.41 -18.48
CA SER A 124 -5.41 -31.94 -17.78
C SER A 124 -6.20 -30.90 -18.59
N GLY A 125 -5.72 -30.55 -19.79
CA GLY A 125 -6.34 -29.52 -20.65
C GLY A 125 -6.10 -28.08 -20.19
N LEU A 126 -5.05 -27.88 -19.40
CA LEU A 126 -4.62 -26.56 -18.90
C LEU A 126 -3.26 -26.18 -19.49
N SER A 127 -2.93 -24.92 -19.45
CA SER A 127 -1.59 -24.40 -19.71
C SER A 127 -1.11 -23.52 -18.54
N MET A 128 0.19 -23.28 -18.45
CA MET A 128 0.72 -22.32 -17.47
C MET A 128 0.17 -20.92 -17.70
N ASP A 129 0.00 -20.51 -18.97
CA ASP A 129 -0.58 -19.22 -19.33
C ASP A 129 -2.00 -19.08 -18.80
N ASP A 130 -2.84 -20.13 -18.90
CA ASP A 130 -4.20 -20.11 -18.36
C ASP A 130 -4.20 -19.90 -16.83
N LEU A 131 -3.29 -20.56 -16.11
CA LEU A 131 -3.16 -20.42 -14.66
C LEU A 131 -2.67 -19.01 -14.26
N VAL A 132 -1.72 -18.46 -15.02
CA VAL A 132 -1.21 -17.09 -14.80
C VAL A 132 -2.30 -16.06 -15.07
N ASP A 133 -3.07 -16.24 -16.14
CA ASP A 133 -4.17 -15.32 -16.48
C ASP A 133 -5.28 -15.37 -15.43
N GLU A 134 -5.64 -16.58 -14.94
CA GLU A 134 -6.62 -16.74 -13.86
C GLU A 134 -6.12 -16.10 -12.57
N PHE A 135 -4.85 -16.34 -12.19
CA PHE A 135 -4.23 -15.70 -11.04
C PHE A 135 -4.27 -14.18 -11.14
N LYS A 136 -3.87 -13.60 -12.28
CA LYS A 136 -3.90 -12.16 -12.48
C LYS A 136 -5.33 -11.59 -12.43
N ALA A 137 -6.30 -12.35 -12.95
CA ALA A 137 -7.69 -11.94 -12.96
C ALA A 137 -8.27 -11.82 -11.53
N GLU A 138 -7.83 -12.66 -10.59
CA GLU A 138 -8.23 -12.56 -9.19
C GLU A 138 -7.82 -11.21 -8.56
N PHE A 139 -6.67 -10.68 -8.96
CA PHE A 139 -6.16 -9.38 -8.47
C PHE A 139 -6.60 -8.18 -9.31
N ALA A 140 -7.21 -8.41 -10.47
CA ALA A 140 -7.69 -7.32 -11.33
C ALA A 140 -9.07 -6.79 -10.93
N GLY A 141 -9.83 -7.52 -10.12
CA GLY A 141 -11.16 -7.14 -9.68
C GLY A 141 -11.14 -6.03 -8.62
N GLU A 142 -12.14 -5.14 -8.64
CA GLU A 142 -12.31 -4.12 -7.59
C GLU A 142 -12.52 -4.76 -6.20
N ASP A 143 -13.06 -5.97 -6.16
CA ASP A 143 -13.31 -6.71 -4.92
C ASP A 143 -12.06 -7.41 -4.35
N ALA A 144 -11.00 -7.58 -5.16
CA ALA A 144 -9.79 -8.29 -4.74
C ALA A 144 -9.12 -7.69 -3.50
N PHE A 145 -9.30 -6.39 -3.31
CA PHE A 145 -8.70 -5.61 -2.21
C PHE A 145 -9.76 -4.89 -1.38
N ALA A 146 -10.99 -5.40 -1.35
CA ALA A 146 -12.09 -4.77 -0.63
C ALA A 146 -11.77 -4.58 0.87
N GLU A 147 -11.02 -5.52 1.48
CA GLU A 147 -10.60 -5.44 2.88
C GLU A 147 -9.64 -4.27 3.15
N PHE A 148 -8.90 -3.83 2.11
CA PHE A 148 -7.99 -2.67 2.18
C PHE A 148 -8.63 -1.40 1.63
N THR A 149 -9.93 -1.43 1.31
CA THR A 149 -10.64 -0.29 0.76
C THR A 149 -11.79 0.08 1.67
N ASN A 150 -11.60 1.13 2.46
CA ASN A 150 -12.60 1.61 3.40
C ASN A 150 -12.62 3.14 3.48
N GLU A 151 -13.75 3.66 3.92
CA GLU A 151 -13.90 5.04 4.37
C GLU A 151 -13.92 5.06 5.90
N PHE A 152 -13.38 6.11 6.48
CA PHE A 152 -13.31 6.25 7.92
C PHE A 152 -13.48 7.70 8.35
N LYS A 153 -13.86 7.90 9.61
CA LYS A 153 -13.67 9.16 10.33
C LYS A 153 -12.37 9.15 11.08
N TYR A 154 -11.75 10.31 11.23
CA TYR A 154 -10.54 10.41 12.03
C TYR A 154 -10.47 11.69 12.86
N LYS A 155 -9.71 11.63 13.93
CA LYS A 155 -9.28 12.76 14.75
C LYS A 155 -7.79 12.60 15.04
N ALA A 156 -7.00 13.62 14.70
CA ALA A 156 -5.57 13.62 14.92
C ALA A 156 -5.20 14.74 15.91
N GLU A 157 -4.70 14.38 17.08
CA GLU A 157 -4.26 15.34 18.10
C GLU A 157 -3.11 14.76 18.91
N ASP A 158 -2.14 15.58 19.25
CA ASP A 158 -1.01 15.26 20.14
C ASP A 158 -0.25 13.96 19.77
N GLY A 159 -0.09 13.69 18.45
CA GLY A 159 0.59 12.51 17.95
C GLY A 159 -0.25 11.23 18.01
N LYS A 160 -1.53 11.34 18.32
CA LYS A 160 -2.49 10.25 18.34
C LYS A 160 -3.48 10.39 17.19
N LEU A 161 -3.73 9.30 16.51
CA LEU A 161 -4.70 9.16 15.43
C LEU A 161 -5.81 8.21 15.91
N TYR A 162 -6.98 8.76 16.14
CA TYR A 162 -8.19 8.02 16.44
C TYR A 162 -8.95 7.81 15.13
N MET A 163 -9.38 6.59 14.86
CA MET A 163 -10.08 6.24 13.62
C MET A 163 -11.36 5.46 13.96
N SER A 164 -12.36 5.57 13.08
CA SER A 164 -13.60 4.81 13.14
C SER A 164 -14.11 4.54 11.74
N GLU A 165 -14.38 3.29 11.42
CA GLU A 165 -15.02 2.88 10.18
C GLU A 165 -16.54 3.16 10.19
N ASP A 166 -17.12 3.35 11.37
CA ASP A 166 -18.51 3.79 11.51
C ASP A 166 -18.62 5.30 11.28
N LEU A 167 -19.07 5.65 10.07
CA LEU A 167 -19.21 7.03 9.65
C LEU A 167 -20.38 7.77 10.35
N ASP A 168 -21.28 7.07 10.99
CA ASP A 168 -22.46 7.66 11.67
C ASP A 168 -22.21 7.91 13.17
N SER A 169 -21.29 7.16 13.78
CA SER A 169 -20.96 7.27 15.20
C SER A 169 -19.92 8.33 15.53
N GLU A 170 -19.85 8.74 16.80
CA GLU A 170 -18.76 9.55 17.31
C GLU A 170 -17.46 8.73 17.38
N ILE A 171 -16.33 9.37 17.12
CA ILE A 171 -15.02 8.71 17.19
C ILE A 171 -14.70 8.41 18.65
N SER A 172 -14.50 7.12 18.98
CA SER A 172 -13.96 6.73 20.30
C SER A 172 -12.54 7.25 20.46
N THR A 173 -12.20 7.64 21.66
CA THR A 173 -10.82 8.02 22.05
C THR A 173 -10.14 6.98 22.94
N ASP A 174 -10.76 5.81 23.09
CA ASP A 174 -10.24 4.72 23.90
C ASP A 174 -9.11 3.98 23.20
N THR A 175 -9.21 3.86 21.86
CA THR A 175 -8.19 3.24 21.01
C THR A 175 -7.59 4.26 20.05
N TYR A 176 -6.29 4.14 19.76
CA TYR A 176 -5.59 5.04 18.86
C TYR A 176 -4.33 4.40 18.29
N ASN A 177 -3.95 4.85 17.11
CA ASN A 177 -2.61 4.69 16.56
C ASN A 177 -1.76 5.93 16.87
N THR A 178 -0.45 5.79 16.91
CA THR A 178 0.44 6.94 17.01
C THR A 178 0.84 7.41 15.61
N TYR A 179 1.11 8.72 15.46
CA TYR A 179 1.64 9.22 14.21
C TYR A 179 2.78 10.22 14.44
N GLU A 180 3.73 10.20 13.52
CA GLU A 180 4.79 11.20 13.42
C GLU A 180 4.78 11.82 12.03
N LEU A 181 4.78 13.15 11.96
CA LEU A 181 4.77 13.91 10.71
C LEU A 181 6.05 14.72 10.57
N LYS A 182 6.84 14.43 9.51
CA LYS A 182 8.10 15.12 9.18
C LYS A 182 8.09 15.58 7.73
N GLY A 183 7.66 16.81 7.48
CA GLY A 183 7.58 17.35 6.12
C GLY A 183 6.58 16.54 5.27
N ASN A 184 7.08 15.84 4.26
CA ASN A 184 6.28 15.00 3.37
C ASN A 184 6.26 13.51 3.79
N ALA A 185 6.77 13.17 4.96
CA ALA A 185 6.73 11.83 5.51
C ALA A 185 5.77 11.78 6.70
N LEU A 186 4.89 10.77 6.69
CA LEU A 186 3.99 10.42 7.78
C LEU A 186 4.29 8.98 8.17
N THR A 187 4.62 8.75 9.43
CA THR A 187 4.75 7.40 9.99
C THR A 187 3.56 7.15 10.89
N LEU A 188 2.85 6.06 10.65
CA LEU A 188 1.82 5.53 11.53
C LEU A 188 2.37 4.32 12.27
N ASP A 189 2.10 4.22 13.56
CA ASP A 189 2.53 3.10 14.38
C ASP A 189 1.41 2.70 15.36
N ILE A 190 1.49 1.49 15.87
CA ILE A 190 0.51 1.00 16.83
C ILE A 190 0.59 1.83 18.10
N GLY A 191 -0.57 2.27 18.58
CA GLY A 191 -0.71 2.91 19.88
C GLY A 191 -1.17 1.93 20.94
N ASN A 192 -2.47 1.93 21.22
CA ASN A 192 -3.11 0.97 22.11
C ASN A 192 -4.28 0.23 21.43
N GLU A 193 -4.30 0.21 20.11
CA GLU A 193 -5.27 -0.56 19.34
C GLU A 193 -4.97 -2.05 19.49
N ASP A 194 -6.04 -2.85 19.65
CA ASP A 194 -5.94 -4.31 19.80
C ASP A 194 -5.97 -4.93 18.40
N LEU A 195 -4.82 -4.90 17.74
CA LEU A 195 -4.63 -5.55 16.45
C LEU A 195 -4.04 -6.94 16.63
N ASP A 196 -4.37 -7.84 15.73
CA ASP A 196 -3.72 -9.14 15.65
C ASP A 196 -2.19 -8.96 15.52
N GLU A 197 -1.42 -9.56 16.43
CA GLU A 197 0.03 -9.37 16.50
C GLU A 197 0.74 -9.85 15.22
N GLU A 198 0.21 -10.89 14.54
CA GLU A 198 0.79 -11.39 13.29
C GLU A 198 0.59 -10.40 12.15
N MET A 199 -0.61 -9.83 12.02
CA MET A 199 -0.90 -8.82 11.01
C MET A 199 -0.17 -7.52 11.30
N ALA A 200 -0.14 -7.12 12.57
CA ALA A 200 0.48 -5.88 13.02
C ALA A 200 1.96 -5.77 12.64
N LYS A 201 2.72 -6.87 12.77
CA LYS A 201 4.16 -6.89 12.45
C LYS A 201 4.50 -6.56 10.99
N TYR A 202 3.56 -6.81 10.05
CA TYR A 202 3.75 -6.51 8.64
C TYR A 202 3.24 -5.12 8.24
N LEU A 203 2.21 -4.63 8.94
CA LEU A 203 1.60 -3.34 8.62
C LEU A 203 2.31 -2.16 9.29
N PHE A 204 2.90 -2.36 10.47
CA PHE A 204 3.47 -1.28 11.28
C PHE A 204 4.97 -1.47 11.58
N PRO A 205 5.72 -0.37 11.65
CA PRO A 205 5.30 0.99 11.36
C PRO A 205 5.03 1.22 9.87
N MET A 206 3.89 1.83 9.55
CA MET A 206 3.54 2.18 8.16
C MET A 206 4.15 3.54 7.81
N ASN A 207 5.03 3.54 6.82
CA ASN A 207 5.70 4.74 6.33
C ASN A 207 5.04 5.24 5.06
N LEU A 208 4.46 6.43 5.14
CA LEU A 208 3.73 7.05 4.05
C LEU A 208 4.47 8.31 3.56
N THR A 209 4.38 8.53 2.27
CA THR A 209 4.91 9.72 1.61
C THR A 209 3.75 10.51 1.01
N ARG A 210 3.76 11.84 1.17
CA ARG A 210 2.72 12.71 0.62
C ARG A 210 2.70 12.60 -0.90
N ALA A 211 1.53 12.30 -1.45
CA ALA A 211 1.31 12.35 -2.90
C ALA A 211 1.34 13.81 -3.38
N ASN A 212 1.98 14.03 -4.53
CA ASN A 212 2.09 15.35 -5.16
C ASN A 212 0.84 15.68 -5.97
#